data_5ca61a9b8da1ab7c6d9b3510c897274d
#
_entry.id   5ca61a9b8da1ab7c6d9b3510c897274d
#
_cell.length_a   1.000
_cell.length_b   1.000
_cell.length_c   1.000
_cell.angle_alpha   90.00
_cell.angle_beta   90.00
_cell.angle_gamma   90.00
#
_symmetry.space_group_name_H-M   'P 1'
#
loop_
_entity.id
_entity.type
_entity.pdbx_description
1 polymer ?
#
loop_
_entity_poly.entity_id
_entity_poly.type
_entity_poly.pdbx_seq_one_letter_code
_entity_poly.pdbx_strand_id
1 'polypeptide(L)'
;ISNLILHLCGNIGQYAVSSLSGRADARQRDAEFAATAGPGKLALLERLIETVEDAKACIKLLDATELLRMRMVQGFQLSGMGIIIHVTEHYSYHTGQIAFWTKYLQDRDLGFYAGIDLNVKNS
;
A
#
# COMPACT_ATOMS: atom_id res chain seq x y z
N ILE A 1 8.82 -11.42 -3.98
CA ILE A 1 7.42 -11.02 -3.68
C ILE A 1 7.29 -10.61 -2.22
N SER A 2 7.76 -11.41 -1.26
CA SER A 2 7.64 -11.11 0.19
C SER A 2 8.18 -9.72 0.56
N ASN A 3 9.35 -9.33 0.02
CA ASN A 3 9.94 -8.01 0.26
C ASN A 3 9.07 -6.87 -0.28
N LEU A 4 8.35 -7.07 -1.38
CA LEU A 4 7.39 -6.06 -1.89
C LEU A 4 6.21 -5.89 -0.94
N ILE A 5 5.71 -6.97 -0.34
CA ILE A 5 4.62 -6.89 0.65
C ILE A 5 5.11 -6.17 1.92
N LEU A 6 6.29 -6.51 2.42
CA LEU A 6 6.90 -5.80 3.55
C LEU A 6 7.10 -4.33 3.24
N HIS A 7 7.58 -4.01 2.05
CA HIS A 7 7.77 -2.65 1.57
C HIS A 7 6.44 -1.88 1.48
N LEU A 8 5.38 -2.50 0.99
CA LEU A 8 4.03 -1.91 0.99
C LEU A 8 3.56 -1.60 2.41
N CYS A 9 3.67 -2.55 3.33
CA CYS A 9 3.32 -2.32 4.74
C CYS A 9 4.12 -1.16 5.34
N GLY A 10 5.43 -1.12 5.10
CA GLY A 10 6.29 -0.05 5.58
C GLY A 10 5.94 1.32 4.99
N ASN A 11 5.67 1.39 3.68
CA ASN A 11 5.28 2.63 3.01
C ASN A 11 3.93 3.15 3.52
N ILE A 12 2.90 2.31 3.52
CA ILE A 12 1.57 2.68 4.00
C ILE A 12 1.63 3.09 5.48
N GLY A 13 2.36 2.34 6.31
CA GLY A 13 2.56 2.66 7.72
C GLY A 13 3.19 4.04 7.93
N GLN A 14 4.25 4.36 7.19
CA GLN A 14 4.93 5.66 7.30
C GLN A 14 4.10 6.80 6.72
N TYR A 15 3.61 6.67 5.49
CA TYR A 15 2.92 7.75 4.78
C TYR A 15 1.50 7.99 5.29
N ALA A 16 0.68 6.94 5.43
CA ALA A 16 -0.70 7.10 5.85
C ALA A 16 -0.86 7.00 7.36
N VAL A 17 -0.45 5.88 7.97
CA VAL A 17 -0.73 5.68 9.40
C VAL A 17 0.02 6.68 10.27
N SER A 18 1.35 6.77 10.16
CA SER A 18 2.16 7.66 11.00
C SER A 18 1.83 9.14 10.72
N SER A 19 1.94 9.57 9.46
CA SER A 19 1.88 11.01 9.18
C SER A 19 0.47 11.61 9.27
N LEU A 20 -0.59 10.84 8.97
CA LEU A 20 -1.97 11.35 9.06
C LEU A 20 -2.53 11.29 10.48
N SER A 21 -2.10 10.32 11.30
CA SER A 21 -2.59 10.19 12.68
C SER A 21 -1.66 10.81 13.74
N GLY A 22 -0.45 11.21 13.36
CA GLY A 22 0.56 11.69 14.30
C GLY A 22 1.24 10.59 15.12
N ARG A 23 1.02 9.31 14.81
CA ARG A 23 1.76 8.21 15.45
C ARG A 23 3.25 8.26 15.07
N ALA A 24 4.10 7.77 15.95
CA ALA A 24 5.54 7.70 15.68
C ALA A 24 5.84 6.86 14.43
N ASP A 25 6.78 7.36 13.62
CA ASP A 25 7.31 6.59 12.48
C ASP A 25 8.33 5.56 12.99
N ALA A 26 7.99 4.30 12.85
CA ALA A 26 8.84 3.16 13.24
C ALA A 26 9.36 2.36 12.03
N ARG A 27 9.29 2.93 10.82
CA ARG A 27 9.69 2.23 9.59
C ARG A 27 11.18 1.92 9.57
N GLN A 28 11.52 0.70 9.18
CA GLN A 28 12.89 0.24 8.95
C GLN A 28 13.04 -0.22 7.49
N ARG A 29 13.13 0.76 6.58
CA ARG A 29 13.10 0.53 5.13
C ARG A 29 14.16 -0.46 4.64
N ASP A 30 15.38 -0.37 5.14
CA ASP A 30 16.48 -1.25 4.70
C ASP A 30 16.21 -2.71 5.09
N ALA A 31 15.57 -2.95 6.24
CA ALA A 31 15.17 -4.28 6.67
C ALA A 31 14.10 -4.91 5.75
N GLU A 32 13.22 -4.10 5.14
CA GLU A 32 12.21 -4.57 4.19
C GLU A 32 12.86 -5.25 2.97
N PHE A 33 13.98 -4.69 2.48
CA PHE A 33 14.71 -5.20 1.32
C PHE A 33 15.75 -6.25 1.68
N ALA A 34 16.34 -6.18 2.86
CA ALA A 34 17.33 -7.13 3.33
C ALA A 34 16.74 -8.47 3.80
N ALA A 35 15.41 -8.56 3.94
CA ALA A 35 14.74 -9.76 4.42
C ALA A 35 14.95 -10.94 3.45
N THR A 36 15.74 -11.94 3.89
CA THR A 36 16.00 -13.19 3.15
C THR A 36 15.09 -14.32 3.61
N ALA A 37 14.63 -14.27 4.85
CA ALA A 37 13.61 -15.14 5.42
C ALA A 37 12.54 -14.25 6.06
N GLY A 38 11.32 -14.33 5.57
CA GLY A 38 10.19 -13.53 6.07
C GLY A 38 9.18 -14.39 6.81
N PRO A 39 8.18 -13.76 7.42
CA PRO A 39 7.01 -14.46 7.92
C PRO A 39 6.35 -15.26 6.80
N GLY A 40 5.65 -16.33 7.17
CA GLY A 40 4.93 -17.16 6.19
C GLY A 40 3.90 -16.36 5.39
N LYS A 41 3.45 -16.91 4.27
CA LYS A 41 2.51 -16.27 3.35
C LYS A 41 1.27 -15.69 4.06
N LEU A 42 0.68 -16.46 4.97
CA LEU A 42 -0.53 -16.03 5.70
C LEU A 42 -0.22 -14.83 6.61
N ALA A 43 0.86 -14.87 7.36
CA ALA A 43 1.26 -13.76 8.23
C ALA A 43 1.60 -12.48 7.46
N LEU A 44 2.17 -12.59 6.26
CA LEU A 44 2.39 -11.45 5.37
C LEU A 44 1.07 -10.85 4.88
N LEU A 45 0.11 -11.69 4.52
CA LEU A 45 -1.21 -11.25 4.09
C LEU A 45 -1.98 -10.56 5.22
N GLU A 46 -1.99 -11.17 6.40
CA GLU A 46 -2.60 -10.60 7.61
C GLU A 46 -2.00 -9.22 7.92
N ARG A 47 -0.67 -9.12 7.94
CA ARG A 47 0.02 -7.85 8.16
C ARG A 47 -0.37 -6.78 7.13
N LEU A 48 -0.48 -7.15 5.84
CA LEU A 48 -0.87 -6.22 4.81
C LEU A 48 -2.32 -5.74 5.00
N ILE A 49 -3.23 -6.66 5.30
CA ILE A 49 -4.64 -6.34 5.59
C ILE A 49 -4.74 -5.38 6.78
N GLU A 50 -4.10 -5.69 7.90
CA GLU A 50 -4.08 -4.84 9.09
C GLU A 50 -3.55 -3.45 8.79
N THR A 51 -2.44 -3.35 8.04
CA THR A 51 -1.85 -2.07 7.66
C THR A 51 -2.79 -1.23 6.79
N VAL A 52 -3.48 -1.86 5.85
CA VAL A 52 -4.45 -1.19 4.97
C VAL A 52 -5.68 -0.73 5.77
N GLU A 53 -6.20 -1.56 6.67
CA GLU A 53 -7.35 -1.17 7.52
C GLU A 53 -6.99 -0.01 8.48
N ASP A 54 -5.79 -0.03 9.07
CA ASP A 54 -5.27 1.08 9.87
C ASP A 54 -5.18 2.39 9.04
N ALA A 55 -4.65 2.31 7.84
CA ALA A 55 -4.58 3.48 6.94
C ALA A 55 -5.97 4.01 6.58
N LYS A 56 -6.91 3.12 6.24
CA LYS A 56 -8.31 3.48 5.98
C LYS A 56 -8.96 4.17 7.17
N ALA A 57 -8.71 3.67 8.38
CA ALA A 57 -9.21 4.28 9.60
C ALA A 57 -8.66 5.69 9.80
N CYS A 58 -7.35 5.89 9.59
CA CYS A 58 -6.72 7.20 9.66
C CYS A 58 -7.29 8.18 8.62
N ILE A 59 -7.45 7.73 7.37
CA ILE A 59 -7.99 8.55 6.28
C ILE A 59 -9.43 8.98 6.55
N LYS A 60 -10.27 8.10 7.08
CA LYS A 60 -11.68 8.41 7.39
C LYS A 60 -11.86 9.50 8.45
N LEU A 61 -10.85 9.74 9.28
CA LEU A 61 -10.88 10.76 10.32
C LEU A 61 -10.44 12.16 9.83
N LEU A 62 -9.95 12.27 8.59
CA LEU A 62 -9.48 13.54 8.05
C LEU A 62 -10.66 14.44 7.65
N ASP A 63 -10.63 15.68 8.12
CA ASP A 63 -11.48 16.74 7.59
C ASP A 63 -10.79 17.47 6.42
N ALA A 64 -11.48 18.46 5.84
CA ALA A 64 -10.97 19.23 4.72
C ALA A 64 -9.66 19.98 5.07
N THR A 65 -9.53 20.46 6.30
CA THR A 65 -8.32 21.16 6.79
C THR A 65 -7.14 20.20 6.81
N GLU A 66 -7.32 19.01 7.38
CA GLU A 66 -6.29 17.99 7.46
C GLU A 66 -5.91 17.43 6.08
N LEU A 67 -6.85 17.34 5.13
CA LEU A 67 -6.56 16.95 3.75
C LEU A 67 -5.64 17.95 3.04
N LEU A 68 -5.75 19.23 3.37
CA LEU A 68 -4.92 20.29 2.77
C LEU A 68 -3.65 20.58 3.56
N ARG A 69 -3.57 20.20 4.83
CA ARG A 69 -2.43 20.48 5.69
C ARG A 69 -1.15 19.79 5.15
N MET A 70 -0.10 20.59 5.01
CA MET A 70 1.21 20.09 4.56
C MET A 70 1.95 19.37 5.69
N ARG A 71 2.61 18.28 5.36
CA ARG A 71 3.40 17.43 6.25
C ARG A 71 4.71 17.04 5.60
N MET A 72 5.73 16.85 6.43
CA MET A 72 7.00 16.25 5.97
C MET A 72 6.94 14.74 6.18
N VAL A 73 7.09 13.99 5.09
CA VAL A 73 7.12 12.53 5.11
C VAL A 73 8.29 12.05 4.28
N GLN A 74 9.20 11.31 4.87
CA GLN A 74 10.39 10.76 4.20
C GLN A 74 11.22 11.84 3.45
N GLY A 75 11.24 13.08 3.96
CA GLY A 75 11.92 14.20 3.33
C GLY A 75 11.12 14.92 2.25
N PHE A 76 9.91 14.47 1.93
CA PHE A 76 9.01 15.14 0.98
C PHE A 76 7.94 15.95 1.69
N GLN A 77 7.60 17.10 1.13
CA GLN A 77 6.51 17.93 1.62
C GLN A 77 5.22 17.59 0.84
N LEU A 78 4.24 17.01 1.53
CA LEU A 78 2.98 16.55 0.94
C LEU A 78 1.78 17.02 1.75
N SER A 79 0.69 17.36 1.07
CA SER A 79 -0.62 17.53 1.73
C SER A 79 -1.20 16.17 2.15
N GLY A 80 -2.21 16.17 3.03
CA GLY A 80 -2.94 14.95 3.36
C GLY A 80 -3.51 14.25 2.13
N MET A 81 -4.05 15.01 1.19
CA MET A 81 -4.51 14.50 -0.11
C MET A 81 -3.36 13.90 -0.93
N GLY A 82 -2.21 14.60 -0.98
CA GLY A 82 -1.02 14.11 -1.68
C GLY A 82 -0.50 12.78 -1.09
N ILE A 83 -0.61 12.61 0.22
CA ILE A 83 -0.25 11.35 0.89
C ILE A 83 -1.20 10.21 0.47
N ILE A 84 -2.52 10.48 0.42
CA ILE A 84 -3.52 9.49 -0.01
C ILE A 84 -3.26 9.06 -1.45
N ILE A 85 -3.01 10.01 -2.34
CA ILE A 85 -2.67 9.72 -3.74
C ILE A 85 -1.40 8.88 -3.81
N HIS A 86 -0.34 9.28 -3.09
CA HIS A 86 0.94 8.58 -3.07
C HIS A 86 0.77 7.10 -2.65
N VAL A 87 0.12 6.84 -1.52
CA VAL A 87 -0.03 5.45 -1.05
C VAL A 87 -0.91 4.62 -1.99
N THR A 88 -1.90 5.21 -2.62
CA THR A 88 -2.77 4.53 -3.58
C THR A 88 -2.01 4.15 -4.86
N GLU A 89 -1.27 5.08 -5.44
CA GLU A 89 -0.43 4.83 -6.63
C GLU A 89 0.66 3.81 -6.33
N HIS A 90 1.36 3.97 -5.21
CA HIS A 90 2.43 3.08 -4.80
C HIS A 90 1.93 1.65 -4.54
N TYR A 91 0.76 1.52 -3.89
CA TYR A 91 0.11 0.22 -3.68
C TYR A 91 -0.27 -0.44 -5.01
N SER A 92 -0.89 0.31 -5.92
CA SER A 92 -1.25 -0.16 -7.26
C SER A 92 -0.03 -0.60 -8.07
N TYR A 93 1.03 0.21 -8.06
CA TYR A 93 2.29 -0.08 -8.76
C TYR A 93 2.89 -1.43 -8.33
N HIS A 94 3.05 -1.66 -7.04
CA HIS A 94 3.61 -2.90 -6.53
C HIS A 94 2.66 -4.09 -6.66
N THR A 95 1.35 -3.87 -6.58
CA THR A 95 0.35 -4.92 -6.87
C THR A 95 0.49 -5.41 -8.31
N GLY A 96 0.68 -4.51 -9.25
CA GLY A 96 0.95 -4.86 -10.65
C GLY A 96 2.23 -5.69 -10.82
N GLN A 97 3.30 -5.34 -10.11
CA GLN A 97 4.55 -6.12 -10.12
C GLN A 97 4.35 -7.52 -9.53
N ILE A 98 3.64 -7.64 -8.40
CA ILE A 98 3.34 -8.92 -7.77
C ILE A 98 2.48 -9.79 -8.70
N ALA A 99 1.45 -9.21 -9.31
CA ALA A 99 0.58 -9.91 -10.25
C ALA A 99 1.37 -10.40 -11.49
N PHE A 100 2.20 -9.55 -12.08
CA PHE A 100 3.05 -9.91 -13.22
C PHE A 100 3.98 -11.09 -12.87
N TRP A 101 4.74 -10.99 -11.77
CA TRP A 101 5.63 -12.04 -11.32
C TRP A 101 4.89 -13.34 -11.01
N THR A 102 3.70 -13.25 -10.40
CA THR A 102 2.89 -14.43 -10.08
C THR A 102 2.43 -15.14 -11.35
N LYS A 103 1.94 -14.38 -12.34
CA LYS A 103 1.56 -14.93 -13.65
C LYS A 103 2.74 -15.61 -14.35
N TYR A 104 3.88 -14.93 -14.36
CA TYR A 104 5.11 -15.45 -14.96
C TYR A 104 5.58 -16.76 -14.31
N LEU A 105 5.66 -16.80 -12.97
CA LEU A 105 6.14 -17.98 -12.24
C LEU A 105 5.16 -19.15 -12.25
N GLN A 106 3.86 -18.90 -12.39
CA GLN A 106 2.82 -19.92 -12.39
C GLN A 106 2.34 -20.30 -13.80
N ASP A 107 2.80 -19.58 -14.83
CA ASP A 107 2.39 -19.73 -16.22
C ASP A 107 0.86 -19.82 -16.39
N ARG A 108 0.14 -18.91 -15.72
CA ARG A 108 -1.33 -18.88 -15.76
C ARG A 108 -1.91 -17.49 -15.59
N ASP A 109 -3.11 -17.29 -16.11
CA ASP A 109 -3.94 -16.13 -15.78
C ASP A 109 -4.42 -16.21 -14.32
N LEU A 110 -4.51 -15.05 -13.65
CA LEU A 110 -4.99 -14.95 -12.27
C LEU A 110 -6.50 -14.75 -12.18
N GLY A 111 -7.18 -14.57 -13.31
CA GLY A 111 -8.64 -14.51 -13.39
C GLY A 111 -9.27 -13.29 -12.70
N PHE A 112 -8.57 -12.16 -12.59
CA PHE A 112 -9.08 -10.97 -11.90
C PHE A 112 -10.42 -10.46 -12.43
N TYR A 113 -10.69 -10.70 -13.71
CA TYR A 113 -11.91 -10.26 -14.38
C TYR A 113 -12.77 -11.45 -14.86
N ALA A 114 -12.56 -12.66 -14.32
CA ALA A 114 -13.34 -13.83 -14.68
C ALA A 114 -14.83 -13.57 -14.41
N GLY A 115 -15.67 -13.79 -15.43
CA GLY A 115 -17.12 -13.57 -15.35
C GLY A 115 -17.60 -12.14 -15.45
N ILE A 116 -16.69 -11.16 -15.71
CA ILE A 116 -17.05 -9.75 -15.91
C ILE A 116 -16.97 -9.42 -17.41
N ASP A 117 -18.07 -8.92 -17.99
CA ASP A 117 -18.05 -8.38 -19.36
C ASP A 117 -17.46 -6.95 -19.34
N LEU A 118 -16.23 -6.82 -19.82
CA LEU A 118 -15.53 -5.52 -19.90
C LEU A 118 -15.87 -4.75 -21.21
N ASN A 119 -16.72 -5.28 -22.08
CA ASN A 119 -17.15 -4.60 -23.32
C ASN A 119 -18.38 -3.72 -23.11
N VAL A 120 -18.98 -3.73 -21.93
CA VAL A 120 -20.11 -2.87 -21.58
C VAL A 120 -19.70 -1.39 -21.71
N LYS A 121 -20.49 -0.63 -22.47
CA LYS A 121 -20.25 0.82 -22.65
C LYS A 121 -21.02 1.63 -21.62
N ASN A 122 -20.48 2.81 -21.32
CA ASN A 122 -21.17 3.77 -20.46
C ASN A 122 -22.48 4.21 -21.11
N SER A 123 -23.52 4.32 -20.33
CA SER A 123 -24.83 4.85 -20.73
C SER A 123 -24.82 6.38 -20.68
#